data_e5009ea8d3453ada76be540e6bf9f277
#
_entry.id   e5009ea8d3453ada76be540e6bf9f277
#
_cell.length_a   1.000
_cell.length_b   1.000
_cell.length_c   1.000
_cell.angle_alpha   90.00
_cell.angle_beta   90.00
_cell.angle_gamma   90.00
#
_symmetry.space_group_name_H-M   'P 1'
#
loop_
_entity.id
_entity.type
_entity.pdbx_description
1 polymer ?
#
loop_
_entity_poly.entity_id
_entity_poly.type
_entity_poly.pdbx_seq_one_letter_code
_entity_poly.pdbx_strand_id
1 'polypeptide(L)'
;MSFSLEKKEPCGRLLHRLKTEPKYFQDTQNGLKDFEVRRNDRDYQAGDLLELAEWTPKGFTGRTLTLRIKYLLDDARFCKEGYVVLGTEEC
;
A
#
# COMPACT_ATOMS: atom_id res chain seq x y z
N MET A 1 2.74 21.45 -17.25
CA MET A 1 2.25 21.18 -16.75
C MET A 1 1.82 20.97 -16.59
N SER A 2 1.98 20.84 -16.78
CA SER A 2 1.46 20.45 -16.22
C SER A 2 1.09 20.03 -16.01
N PHE A 3 1.28 19.74 -16.04
CA PHE A 3 0.80 19.10 -15.44
C PHE A 3 0.29 18.79 -15.30
N SER A 4 0.35 18.84 -15.69
CA SER A 4 -0.24 18.35 -15.29
C SER A 4 -0.67 17.86 -15.01
N LEU A 5 -0.57 17.76 -15.19
CA LEU A 5 -1.00 17.27 -14.80
C LEU A 5 -1.43 16.83 -14.48
N GLU A 6 -1.52 16.77 -14.53
CA GLU A 6 -1.99 16.35 -14.17
C GLU A 6 -2.38 15.75 -13.47
N LYS A 7 -2.90 15.63 -13.29
CA LYS A 7 -3.45 15.07 -12.56
C LYS A 7 -2.94 14.36 -12.00
N LYS A 8 -3.19 14.50 -11.77
CA LYS A 8 -2.33 13.49 -11.50
C LYS A 8 -2.01 13.16 -10.05
N GLU A 9 -1.53 11.98 -9.70
CA GLU A 9 -1.17 11.63 -8.34
C GLU A 9 -0.05 12.52 -7.84
N PRO A 10 -0.18 13.14 -6.66
CA PRO A 10 0.83 14.09 -6.20
C PRO A 10 2.18 13.45 -5.88
N CYS A 11 2.24 12.18 -5.52
CA CYS A 11 3.50 11.59 -5.09
C CYS A 11 3.70 10.15 -5.54
N GLY A 12 2.95 9.69 -6.53
CA GLY A 12 3.10 8.31 -6.97
C GLY A 12 2.59 8.06 -8.36
N ARG A 13 2.58 6.80 -8.73
CA ARG A 13 2.17 6.36 -10.06
C ARG A 13 0.74 5.84 -10.03
N LEU A 14 0.56 4.53 -9.83
CA LEU A 14 -0.76 3.92 -9.79
C LEU A 14 -1.22 3.81 -8.36
N LEU A 15 -2.52 3.90 -8.15
CA LEU A 15 -3.11 3.76 -6.82
C LEU A 15 -3.76 2.39 -6.70
N HIS A 16 -3.34 1.64 -5.67
CA HIS A 16 -3.94 0.35 -5.34
C HIS A 16 -4.70 0.49 -4.04
N ARG A 17 -5.99 0.14 -4.05
CA ARG A 17 -6.80 0.19 -2.84
C ARG A 17 -6.82 -1.19 -2.20
N LEU A 18 -6.45 -1.26 -0.93
CA LEU A 18 -6.26 -2.52 -0.21
C LEU A 18 -7.10 -2.56 1.05
N LYS A 19 -7.83 -3.66 1.26
CA LYS A 19 -8.51 -3.90 2.52
C LYS A 19 -7.47 -4.15 3.59
N THR A 20 -7.63 -3.52 4.75
CA THR A 20 -6.66 -3.62 5.83
C THR A 20 -7.40 -3.81 7.16
N GLU A 21 -7.05 -4.88 7.88
CA GLU A 21 -7.67 -5.16 9.16
C GLU A 21 -7.33 -4.06 10.16
N PRO A 22 -8.24 -3.78 11.11
CA PRO A 22 -8.06 -2.65 12.03
C PRO A 22 -6.74 -2.67 12.78
N LYS A 23 -6.28 -3.84 13.22
CA LYS A 23 -5.01 -3.93 13.95
C LYS A 23 -3.85 -3.44 13.10
N TYR A 24 -3.77 -3.89 11.86
CA TYR A 24 -2.67 -3.52 10.99
C TYR A 24 -2.81 -2.08 10.50
N PHE A 25 -4.05 -1.64 10.29
CA PHE A 25 -4.31 -0.25 9.96
C PHE A 25 -3.79 0.67 11.06
N GLN A 26 -4.12 0.34 12.32
CA GLN A 26 -3.70 1.16 13.45
C GLN A 26 -2.20 1.15 13.63
N ASP A 27 -1.56 -0.02 13.46
CA ASP A 27 -0.10 -0.10 13.58
C ASP A 27 0.58 0.75 12.50
N THR A 28 0.03 0.77 11.29
CA THR A 28 0.56 1.61 10.22
C THR A 28 0.36 3.08 10.56
N GLN A 29 -0.82 3.45 11.03
CA GLN A 29 -1.12 4.83 11.38
C GLN A 29 -0.21 5.34 12.49
N ASN A 30 0.14 4.46 13.43
CA ASN A 30 1.00 4.82 14.55
C ASN A 30 2.48 4.80 14.18
N GLY A 31 2.84 4.48 12.94
CA GLY A 31 4.23 4.45 12.52
C GLY A 31 4.99 3.20 12.97
N LEU A 32 4.28 2.21 13.51
CA LEU A 32 4.91 0.98 13.98
C LEU A 32 5.12 -0.03 12.85
N LYS A 33 4.28 0.05 11.83
CA LYS A 33 4.32 -0.88 10.71
C LYS A 33 4.52 -0.07 9.43
N ASP A 34 5.66 -0.27 8.77
CA ASP A 34 6.00 0.44 7.54
C ASP A 34 6.23 -0.52 6.39
N PHE A 35 5.45 -1.57 6.34
CA PHE A 35 5.52 -2.56 5.27
C PHE A 35 4.15 -3.21 5.11
N GLU A 36 3.95 -3.83 3.93
CA GLU A 36 2.77 -4.64 3.64
C GLU A 36 3.21 -5.97 3.06
N VAL A 37 2.58 -7.05 3.50
CA VAL A 37 2.78 -8.37 2.89
C VAL A 37 1.52 -8.68 2.12
N ARG A 38 1.64 -8.78 0.79
CA ARG A 38 0.47 -8.91 -0.07
C ARG A 38 0.68 -9.98 -1.11
N ARG A 39 -0.41 -10.58 -1.57
CA ARG A 39 -0.36 -11.41 -2.75
C ARG A 39 -0.02 -10.50 -3.93
N ASN A 40 0.93 -10.94 -4.75
CA ASN A 40 1.40 -10.11 -5.87
C ASN A 40 0.47 -10.32 -7.07
N ASP A 41 -0.76 -9.82 -6.93
CA ASP A 41 -1.80 -9.99 -7.94
C ASP A 41 -2.13 -8.68 -8.66
N ARG A 42 -1.33 -7.63 -8.44
CA ARG A 42 -1.58 -6.31 -9.01
C ARG A 42 -0.36 -5.70 -9.65
N ASP A 43 0.67 -6.49 -9.87
CA ASP A 43 1.90 -6.02 -10.49
C ASP A 43 2.41 -4.75 -9.81
N TYR A 44 2.59 -4.82 -8.49
CA TYR A 44 3.08 -3.68 -7.70
C TYR A 44 4.44 -3.22 -8.19
N GLN A 45 4.64 -1.91 -8.22
CA GLN A 45 5.90 -1.30 -8.60
C GLN A 45 6.30 -0.27 -7.55
N ALA A 46 7.61 -0.12 -7.33
CA ALA A 46 8.10 0.96 -6.48
C ALA A 46 7.62 2.29 -7.06
N GLY A 47 7.14 3.17 -6.21
CA GLY A 47 6.55 4.45 -6.61
C GLY A 47 5.04 4.41 -6.70
N ASP A 48 4.43 3.22 -6.69
CA ASP A 48 2.98 3.13 -6.67
C ASP A 48 2.44 3.57 -5.32
N LEU A 49 1.19 4.03 -5.31
CA LEU A 49 0.50 4.43 -4.09
C LEU A 49 -0.39 3.30 -3.60
N LEU A 50 -0.49 3.20 -2.28
CA LEU A 50 -1.41 2.28 -1.63
C LEU A 50 -2.42 3.09 -0.84
N GLU A 51 -3.70 2.85 -1.06
CA GLU A 51 -4.74 3.36 -0.19
C GLU A 51 -5.19 2.23 0.69
N LEU A 52 -4.78 2.26 1.96
CA LEU A 52 -5.22 1.26 2.93
C LEU A 52 -6.60 1.66 3.40
N ALA A 53 -7.58 0.79 3.20
CA ALA A 53 -8.95 1.06 3.63
C ALA A 53 -9.28 0.11 4.77
N GLU A 54 -9.48 0.66 5.96
CA GLU A 54 -9.80 -0.16 7.13
C GLU A 54 -11.10 -0.91 6.89
N TRP A 55 -11.06 -2.21 7.17
CA TRP A 55 -12.17 -3.09 6.85
C TRP A 55 -12.38 -4.11 7.96
N THR A 56 -13.63 -4.37 8.29
CA THR A 56 -14.04 -5.42 9.23
C THR A 56 -15.04 -6.31 8.54
N PRO A 57 -15.41 -7.46 9.13
CA PRO A 57 -16.48 -8.28 8.55
C PRO A 57 -17.79 -7.53 8.37
N LYS A 58 -17.96 -6.39 9.03
CA LYS A 58 -19.16 -5.57 8.86
C LYS A 58 -19.02 -4.56 7.71
N GLY A 59 -17.84 -4.49 7.09
CA GLY A 59 -17.60 -3.59 5.98
C GLY A 59 -16.51 -2.58 6.25
N PHE A 60 -16.36 -1.63 5.34
CA PHE A 60 -15.37 -0.57 5.48
C PHE A 60 -15.79 0.41 6.57
N THR A 61 -14.82 0.85 7.37
CA THR A 61 -15.10 1.78 8.47
C THR A 61 -15.13 3.23 8.01
N GLY A 62 -14.57 3.52 6.85
CA GLY A 62 -14.43 4.88 6.35
C GLY A 62 -13.04 5.45 6.58
N ARG A 63 -12.19 4.80 7.38
CA ARG A 63 -10.82 5.28 7.61
C ARG A 63 -9.91 4.77 6.49
N THR A 64 -9.07 5.66 5.99
CA THR A 64 -8.10 5.32 4.94
C THR A 64 -6.76 5.98 5.23
N LEU A 65 -5.70 5.38 4.71
CA LEU A 65 -4.35 5.94 4.75
C LEU A 65 -3.75 5.79 3.36
N THR A 66 -3.02 6.80 2.91
CA THR A 66 -2.32 6.73 1.64
C THR A 66 -0.82 6.66 1.89
N LEU A 67 -0.19 5.65 1.31
CA LEU A 67 1.24 5.40 1.44
C LEU A 67 1.84 5.25 0.06
N ARG A 68 3.16 5.37 -0.02
CA ARG A 68 3.89 5.11 -1.26
C ARG A 68 4.79 3.89 -1.06
N ILE A 69 4.88 3.04 -2.07
CA ILE A 69 5.80 1.91 -2.07
C ILE A 69 7.20 2.45 -2.36
N LYS A 70 8.10 2.33 -1.39
CA LYS A 70 9.49 2.77 -1.60
C LYS A 70 10.41 1.61 -1.94
N TYR A 71 10.02 0.39 -1.59
CA TYR A 71 10.84 -0.80 -1.86
C TYR A 71 9.92 -1.99 -2.06
N LEU A 72 10.33 -2.88 -2.94
CA LEU A 72 9.55 -4.09 -3.21
C LEU A 72 10.50 -5.28 -3.12
N LEU A 73 10.20 -6.19 -2.21
CA LEU A 73 10.97 -7.43 -2.06
C LEU A 73 10.15 -8.57 -2.65
N ASP A 74 10.61 -9.09 -3.77
CA ASP A 74 9.95 -10.18 -4.48
C ASP A 74 11.00 -11.26 -4.74
N ASP A 75 11.50 -11.84 -3.65
CA ASP A 75 12.59 -12.81 -3.72
C ASP A 75 12.08 -14.14 -3.18
N ALA A 76 12.03 -15.15 -4.05
CA ALA A 76 11.46 -16.46 -3.70
C ALA A 76 12.21 -17.14 -2.57
N ARG A 77 13.45 -16.71 -2.27
CA ARG A 77 14.18 -17.27 -1.14
C ARG A 77 13.60 -16.86 0.20
N PHE A 78 12.89 -15.71 0.25
CA PHE A 78 12.42 -15.13 1.50
C PHE A 78 10.91 -14.93 1.54
N CYS A 79 10.26 -14.89 0.39
CA CYS A 79 8.83 -14.64 0.33
C CYS A 79 8.10 -15.93 0.01
N LYS A 80 6.96 -16.13 0.65
CA LYS A 80 6.08 -17.23 0.28
C LYS A 80 5.69 -17.06 -1.18
N GLU A 81 5.57 -18.18 -1.87
CA GLU A 81 5.22 -18.18 -3.29
C GLU A 81 3.96 -17.35 -3.52
N GLY A 82 4.02 -16.43 -4.49
CA GLY A 82 2.90 -15.58 -4.83
C GLY A 82 2.75 -14.36 -3.96
N TYR A 83 3.66 -14.14 -3.00
CA TYR A 83 3.59 -12.99 -2.09
C TYR A 83 4.78 -12.08 -2.29
N VAL A 84 4.57 -10.82 -1.92
CA VAL A 84 5.58 -9.77 -2.03
C VAL A 84 5.53 -8.94 -0.75
N VAL A 85 6.70 -8.42 -0.36
CA VAL A 85 6.78 -7.49 0.77
C VAL A 85 7.00 -6.10 0.19
N LEU A 86 6.14 -5.16 0.58
CA LEU A 86 6.16 -3.79 0.11
C LEU A 86 6.62 -2.91 1.27
N GLY A 87 7.80 -2.30 1.15
CA GLY A 87 8.25 -1.29 2.09
C GLY A 87 7.54 0.00 1.75
N THR A 88 6.98 0.68 2.76
CA THR A 88 6.13 1.84 2.54
C THR A 88 6.65 3.06 3.28
N GLU A 89 6.22 4.22 2.79
CA GLU A 89 6.51 5.50 3.44
C GLU A 89 5.31 6.40 3.27
N GLU A 90 5.22 7.42 4.09
CA GLU A 90 4.13 8.39 3.96
C GLU A 90 4.24 9.11 2.63
N CYS A 91 3.07 9.37 2.07
CA CYS A 91 2.99 10.07 0.80
C CYS A 91 2.96 11.59 1.01
#